data_cd78a1d1501c28549ebe86557cabfa9e
#
_entry.id   cd78a1d1501c28549ebe86557cabfa9e
#
_cell.length_a   1.000
_cell.length_b   1.000
_cell.length_c   1.000
_cell.angle_alpha   90.00
_cell.angle_beta   90.00
_cell.angle_gamma   90.00
#
_symmetry.space_group_name_H-M   'P 1'
#
loop_
_entity.id
_entity.type
_entity.pdbx_description
1 polymer ?
#
loop_
_entity_poly.entity_id
_entity_poly.type
_entity_poly.pdbx_seq_one_letter_code
_entity_poly.pdbx_strand_id
1 'polypeptide(L)'
;MNWKEYYKQHLMSAEDAVNHIQSGNRVVVAHACGEPTYLLDVMVANAKAYKDVEIVHMVAMGKAEYCKPEYADNFRHNAFFVGGTSRDAIAEGRGDFTPSFFFEVPRQFSSTMPVDVAMVMVTPPDENGMCSLGVSVDYTLEAVKQAKLVIAQVNPQMPWTGPYSLVSVKDLDCIVEHEAPIIELKPPKIGDIEKAIGEHCASLVPDGATLQLGIGAIPDAVLLFLKHKKDLGIHSEMFSDGVVELAEAGVITNAKKTLHPGKFEVAFLMGTRRLYDFVDHNPDVELRPVDYVNNPFVIAQNENMVSINSCVQVDLMGQVASESIGPKQISGVGGQVDFVRGASASKGGVSIMAMPSTVKGKISKIVPLLDEGAAVTTSRNDVDYIVTEYGVAALKGQTLRQRARNLIEIAHPDFRDELKAEYEKRFHCKY
;
A
#
# COMPACT_ATOMS: atom_id res chain seq x y z
N MET A 1 8.85 12.54 -35.73
CA MET A 1 7.86 11.44 -35.93
C MET A 1 6.61 11.81 -35.18
N ASN A 2 5.45 11.73 -35.84
CA ASN A 2 4.13 11.89 -35.23
C ASN A 2 3.91 10.70 -34.27
N TRP A 3 3.20 10.90 -33.16
CA TRP A 3 2.98 9.85 -32.19
C TRP A 3 2.23 8.62 -32.74
N LYS A 4 1.32 8.81 -33.73
CA LYS A 4 0.61 7.71 -34.40
C LYS A 4 1.54 6.82 -35.24
N GLU A 5 2.53 7.42 -35.86
CA GLU A 5 3.57 6.68 -36.60
C GLU A 5 4.48 5.94 -35.66
N TYR A 6 4.87 6.60 -34.54
CA TYR A 6 5.67 5.98 -33.48
C TYR A 6 4.96 4.75 -32.92
N TYR A 7 3.68 4.90 -32.52
CA TYR A 7 2.86 3.82 -31.97
C TYR A 7 2.85 2.59 -32.90
N LYS A 8 2.57 2.81 -34.20
CA LYS A 8 2.53 1.73 -35.20
C LYS A 8 3.87 1.02 -35.37
N GLN A 9 4.98 1.75 -35.27
CA GLN A 9 6.33 1.16 -35.44
C GLN A 9 6.77 0.35 -34.21
N HIS A 10 6.24 0.67 -33.01
CA HIS A 10 6.58 0.00 -31.77
C HIS A 10 5.50 -1.03 -31.32
N LEU A 11 4.43 -1.15 -32.10
CA LEU A 11 3.41 -2.17 -31.88
C LEU A 11 3.96 -3.54 -32.27
N MET A 12 3.90 -4.49 -31.35
CA MET A 12 4.45 -5.83 -31.55
C MET A 12 3.67 -6.88 -30.74
N SER A 13 3.99 -8.16 -30.96
CA SER A 13 3.46 -9.25 -30.12
C SER A 13 4.06 -9.21 -28.71
N ALA A 14 3.40 -9.82 -27.76
CA ALA A 14 3.93 -9.95 -26.39
C ALA A 14 5.21 -10.78 -26.36
N GLU A 15 5.28 -11.82 -27.20
CA GLU A 15 6.44 -12.68 -27.35
C GLU A 15 7.66 -11.89 -27.87
N ASP A 16 7.46 -11.02 -28.87
CA ASP A 16 8.54 -10.17 -29.38
C ASP A 16 8.98 -9.15 -28.30
N ALA A 17 8.02 -8.55 -27.59
CA ALA A 17 8.29 -7.57 -26.54
C ALA A 17 9.15 -8.18 -25.41
N VAL A 18 8.77 -9.35 -24.89
CA VAL A 18 9.53 -9.98 -23.79
C VAL A 18 10.89 -10.54 -24.24
N ASN A 19 11.08 -10.78 -25.52
CA ASN A 19 12.40 -11.18 -26.06
C ASN A 19 13.48 -10.08 -25.95
N HIS A 20 13.07 -8.83 -25.70
CA HIS A 20 14.01 -7.75 -25.41
C HIS A 20 14.60 -7.80 -23.99
N ILE A 21 13.98 -8.56 -23.08
CA ILE A 21 14.50 -8.78 -21.72
C ILE A 21 15.74 -9.66 -21.80
N GLN A 22 16.80 -9.27 -21.11
CA GLN A 22 18.07 -9.99 -21.10
C GLN A 22 18.34 -10.61 -19.72
N SER A 23 19.09 -11.70 -19.69
CA SER A 23 19.58 -12.30 -18.45
C SER A 23 20.31 -11.26 -17.59
N GLY A 24 20.05 -11.27 -16.28
CA GLY A 24 20.60 -10.31 -15.35
C GLY A 24 19.91 -8.94 -15.34
N ASN A 25 18.87 -8.70 -16.17
CA ASN A 25 18.12 -7.46 -16.11
C ASN A 25 17.32 -7.33 -14.80
N ARG A 26 17.15 -6.09 -14.34
CA ARG A 26 16.17 -5.72 -13.34
C ARG A 26 14.90 -5.26 -14.05
N VAL A 27 13.83 -6.03 -13.88
CA VAL A 27 12.50 -5.75 -14.42
C VAL A 27 11.62 -5.20 -13.28
N VAL A 28 11.23 -3.95 -13.37
CA VAL A 28 10.29 -3.32 -12.43
C VAL A 28 8.88 -3.46 -13.00
N VAL A 29 7.98 -4.07 -12.22
CA VAL A 29 6.60 -4.35 -12.62
C VAL A 29 5.66 -3.34 -11.99
N ALA A 30 4.68 -2.84 -12.75
CA ALA A 30 3.64 -1.96 -12.26
C ALA A 30 2.86 -2.59 -11.11
N HIS A 31 2.44 -1.76 -10.13
CA HIS A 31 1.99 -2.18 -8.82
C HIS A 31 0.55 -2.66 -8.79
N ALA A 32 0.29 -3.65 -7.94
CA ALA A 32 -1.03 -4.07 -7.50
C ALA A 32 -2.00 -4.39 -8.65
N CYS A 33 -3.16 -3.72 -8.71
CA CYS A 33 -4.16 -3.95 -9.75
C CYS A 33 -3.75 -3.39 -11.12
N GLY A 34 -2.68 -2.59 -11.19
CA GLY A 34 -2.05 -2.12 -12.44
C GLY A 34 -1.06 -3.11 -13.05
N GLU A 35 -0.90 -4.31 -12.47
CA GLU A 35 0.01 -5.35 -12.94
C GLU A 35 -0.34 -5.80 -14.38
N PRO A 36 0.63 -5.78 -15.33
CA PRO A 36 0.43 -6.22 -16.71
C PRO A 36 0.46 -7.76 -16.78
N THR A 37 -0.59 -8.41 -16.32
CA THR A 37 -0.64 -9.87 -16.11
C THR A 37 -0.37 -10.67 -17.37
N TYR A 38 -0.82 -10.21 -18.55
CA TYR A 38 -0.58 -10.89 -19.81
C TYR A 38 0.91 -10.90 -20.16
N LEU A 39 1.58 -9.75 -20.04
CA LEU A 39 3.02 -9.66 -20.30
C LEU A 39 3.82 -10.54 -19.33
N LEU A 40 3.43 -10.60 -18.07
CA LEU A 40 4.06 -11.47 -17.08
C LEU A 40 3.86 -12.95 -17.40
N ASP A 41 2.67 -13.36 -17.79
CA ASP A 41 2.39 -14.74 -18.21
C ASP A 41 3.26 -15.12 -19.44
N VAL A 42 3.40 -14.24 -20.42
CA VAL A 42 4.24 -14.47 -21.61
C VAL A 42 5.73 -14.50 -21.24
N MET A 43 6.17 -13.58 -20.37
CA MET A 43 7.57 -13.58 -19.88
C MET A 43 7.91 -14.90 -19.19
N VAL A 44 7.03 -15.41 -18.30
CA VAL A 44 7.26 -16.68 -17.61
C VAL A 44 7.21 -17.87 -18.59
N ALA A 45 6.32 -17.84 -19.56
CA ALA A 45 6.29 -18.87 -20.63
C ALA A 45 7.60 -18.93 -21.43
N ASN A 46 8.30 -17.79 -21.55
CA ASN A 46 9.62 -17.67 -22.20
C ASN A 46 10.80 -17.86 -21.23
N ALA A 47 10.59 -18.36 -20.01
CA ALA A 47 11.60 -18.42 -18.93
C ALA A 47 12.93 -19.04 -19.36
N LYS A 48 12.92 -20.03 -20.27
CA LYS A 48 14.15 -20.68 -20.78
C LYS A 48 15.12 -19.74 -21.47
N ALA A 49 14.67 -18.57 -21.91
CA ALA A 49 15.52 -17.55 -22.52
C ALA A 49 16.28 -16.72 -21.48
N TYR A 50 15.93 -16.82 -20.21
CA TYR A 50 16.44 -15.95 -19.15
C TYR A 50 17.23 -16.72 -18.11
N LYS A 51 18.19 -16.02 -17.52
CA LYS A 51 18.93 -16.43 -16.35
C LYS A 51 19.12 -15.24 -15.42
N ASP A 52 18.85 -15.43 -14.12
CA ASP A 52 19.06 -14.41 -13.07
C ASP A 52 18.38 -13.06 -13.38
N VAL A 53 17.14 -13.06 -13.90
CA VAL A 53 16.36 -11.84 -14.08
C VAL A 53 15.75 -11.46 -12.72
N GLU A 54 16.06 -10.25 -12.23
CA GLU A 54 15.47 -9.73 -11.01
C GLU A 54 14.11 -9.10 -11.29
N ILE A 55 13.06 -9.59 -10.63
CA ILE A 55 11.70 -9.03 -10.72
C ILE A 55 11.45 -8.17 -9.48
N VAL A 56 11.44 -6.86 -9.65
CA VAL A 56 11.11 -5.90 -8.60
C VAL A 56 9.63 -5.58 -8.67
N HIS A 57 8.91 -5.91 -7.61
CA HIS A 57 7.47 -5.72 -7.52
C HIS A 57 7.08 -5.45 -6.07
N MET A 58 6.24 -4.45 -5.82
CA MET A 58 5.80 -4.18 -4.46
C MET A 58 4.76 -5.21 -4.03
N VAL A 59 3.53 -5.15 -4.54
CA VAL A 59 2.50 -6.15 -4.27
C VAL A 59 2.05 -6.80 -5.57
N ALA A 60 2.39 -8.07 -5.73
CA ALA A 60 1.89 -8.89 -6.83
C ALA A 60 0.47 -9.35 -6.53
N MET A 61 -0.50 -8.89 -7.31
CA MET A 61 -1.91 -9.27 -7.22
C MET A 61 -2.28 -10.39 -8.20
N GLY A 62 -1.50 -10.58 -9.25
CA GLY A 62 -1.63 -11.67 -10.20
C GLY A 62 -1.06 -12.98 -9.65
N LYS A 63 -0.75 -13.91 -10.55
CA LYS A 63 -0.32 -15.27 -10.18
C LYS A 63 1.11 -15.32 -9.59
N ALA A 64 1.96 -14.34 -9.90
CA ALA A 64 3.39 -14.32 -9.56
C ALA A 64 4.10 -15.65 -9.87
N GLU A 65 3.82 -16.25 -11.04
CA GLU A 65 4.37 -17.54 -11.47
C GLU A 65 5.90 -17.58 -11.44
N TYR A 66 6.57 -16.43 -11.67
CA TYR A 66 8.00 -16.27 -11.57
C TYR A 66 8.57 -16.57 -10.16
N CYS A 67 7.71 -16.63 -9.12
CA CYS A 67 8.09 -17.02 -7.76
C CYS A 67 8.14 -18.54 -7.54
N LYS A 68 7.69 -19.34 -8.50
CA LYS A 68 7.64 -20.80 -8.34
C LYS A 68 9.02 -21.43 -8.35
N PRO A 69 9.21 -22.57 -7.63
CA PRO A 69 10.51 -23.25 -7.54
C PRO A 69 11.12 -23.63 -8.89
N GLU A 70 10.29 -24.03 -9.87
CA GLU A 70 10.74 -24.42 -11.22
C GLU A 70 11.40 -23.28 -12.01
N TYR A 71 11.21 -22.03 -11.61
CA TYR A 71 11.78 -20.85 -12.26
C TYR A 71 12.90 -20.19 -11.45
N ALA A 72 13.39 -20.81 -10.38
CA ALA A 72 14.36 -20.21 -9.47
C ALA A 72 15.71 -19.85 -10.14
N ASP A 73 16.09 -20.56 -11.22
CA ASP A 73 17.29 -20.23 -11.99
C ASP A 73 17.07 -19.11 -13.03
N ASN A 74 15.81 -18.81 -13.34
CA ASN A 74 15.45 -17.84 -14.36
C ASN A 74 15.12 -16.47 -13.75
N PHE A 75 14.38 -16.48 -12.64
CA PHE A 75 13.86 -15.27 -11.99
C PHE A 75 14.21 -15.25 -10.50
N ARG A 76 14.50 -14.05 -10.01
CA ARG A 76 14.63 -13.78 -8.58
C ARG A 76 13.73 -12.60 -8.21
N HIS A 77 12.69 -12.88 -7.44
CA HIS A 77 11.79 -11.84 -6.97
C HIS A 77 12.44 -11.03 -5.86
N ASN A 78 12.45 -9.71 -6.01
CA ASN A 78 12.84 -8.75 -4.98
C ASN A 78 11.61 -7.93 -4.59
N ALA A 79 11.04 -8.22 -3.43
CA ALA A 79 9.83 -7.59 -2.92
C ALA A 79 10.17 -6.35 -2.08
N PHE A 80 9.43 -5.27 -2.25
CA PHE A 80 9.32 -4.19 -1.26
C PHE A 80 8.18 -4.46 -0.25
N PHE A 81 7.24 -5.32 -0.63
CA PHE A 81 6.12 -5.73 0.19
C PHE A 81 5.77 -7.19 -0.12
N VAL A 82 5.88 -8.05 0.87
CA VAL A 82 5.63 -9.48 0.70
C VAL A 82 4.13 -9.76 0.69
N GLY A 83 3.62 -10.28 -0.42
CA GLY A 83 2.22 -10.66 -0.60
C GLY A 83 1.98 -12.15 -0.46
N GLY A 84 0.72 -12.56 -0.57
CA GLY A 84 0.34 -13.97 -0.47
C GLY A 84 1.01 -14.87 -1.52
N THR A 85 1.22 -14.36 -2.73
CA THR A 85 1.79 -15.08 -3.87
C THR A 85 3.33 -15.16 -3.84
N SER A 86 4.02 -14.26 -3.10
CA SER A 86 5.48 -14.22 -3.02
C SER A 86 6.06 -14.73 -1.69
N ARG A 87 5.19 -14.93 -0.67
CA ARG A 87 5.62 -15.22 0.71
C ARG A 87 6.48 -16.48 0.82
N ASP A 88 6.11 -17.55 0.12
CA ASP A 88 6.86 -18.81 0.19
C ASP A 88 8.23 -18.67 -0.48
N ALA A 89 8.32 -17.95 -1.62
CA ALA A 89 9.59 -17.71 -2.28
C ALA A 89 10.57 -16.95 -1.38
N ILE A 90 10.10 -15.92 -0.66
CA ILE A 90 10.92 -15.17 0.30
C ILE A 90 11.32 -16.07 1.49
N ALA A 91 10.37 -16.79 2.08
CA ALA A 91 10.62 -17.67 3.24
C ALA A 91 11.61 -18.79 2.94
N GLU A 92 11.63 -19.31 1.70
CA GLU A 92 12.51 -20.37 1.23
C GLU A 92 13.85 -19.87 0.63
N GLY A 93 14.09 -18.54 0.64
CA GLY A 93 15.33 -17.95 0.12
C GLY A 93 15.42 -17.91 -1.41
N ARG A 94 14.34 -18.16 -2.13
CA ARG A 94 14.24 -18.06 -3.60
C ARG A 94 13.93 -16.64 -4.09
N GLY A 95 13.61 -15.74 -3.18
CA GLY A 95 13.42 -14.31 -3.41
C GLY A 95 14.08 -13.49 -2.33
N ASP A 96 14.08 -12.18 -2.50
CA ASP A 96 14.65 -11.21 -1.59
C ASP A 96 13.58 -10.21 -1.14
N PHE A 97 13.84 -9.57 -0.01
CA PHE A 97 13.05 -8.47 0.51
C PHE A 97 13.95 -7.26 0.72
N THR A 98 13.61 -6.14 0.09
CA THR A 98 14.31 -4.87 0.28
C THR A 98 13.46 -3.96 1.18
N PRO A 99 13.85 -3.74 2.45
CA PRO A 99 13.13 -2.82 3.32
C PRO A 99 13.29 -1.38 2.81
N SER A 100 12.17 -0.68 2.64
CA SER A 100 12.14 0.72 2.21
C SER A 100 10.86 1.39 2.66
N PHE A 101 10.95 2.66 3.06
CA PHE A 101 9.75 3.50 3.13
C PHE A 101 9.20 3.69 1.72
N PHE A 102 7.88 3.66 1.56
CA PHE A 102 7.32 3.63 0.22
C PHE A 102 7.60 4.91 -0.56
N PHE A 103 7.55 6.07 0.10
CA PHE A 103 7.86 7.34 -0.56
C PHE A 103 9.30 7.44 -1.09
N GLU A 104 10.22 6.60 -0.61
CA GLU A 104 11.63 6.59 -1.05
C GLU A 104 11.89 5.67 -2.24
N VAL A 105 10.97 4.76 -2.58
CA VAL A 105 11.16 3.78 -3.66
C VAL A 105 11.46 4.44 -5.01
N PRO A 106 10.75 5.50 -5.47
CA PRO A 106 11.08 6.16 -6.72
C PRO A 106 12.53 6.66 -6.77
N ARG A 107 13.03 7.22 -5.67
CA ARG A 107 14.42 7.71 -5.57
C ARG A 107 15.44 6.57 -5.70
N GLN A 108 15.11 5.34 -5.30
CA GLN A 108 16.01 4.20 -5.45
C GLN A 108 16.20 3.84 -6.92
N PHE A 109 15.17 3.97 -7.77
CA PHE A 109 15.26 3.70 -9.20
C PHE A 109 16.19 4.68 -9.93
N SER A 110 16.27 5.92 -9.47
CA SER A 110 17.21 6.91 -10.01
C SER A 110 18.62 6.85 -9.39
N SER A 111 18.86 5.93 -8.43
CA SER A 111 20.14 5.89 -7.70
C SER A 111 20.69 4.47 -7.48
N THR A 112 20.24 3.78 -6.45
CA THR A 112 20.81 2.50 -5.99
C THR A 112 20.24 1.27 -6.70
N MET A 113 19.07 1.39 -7.32
CA MET A 113 18.38 0.29 -8.02
C MET A 113 18.03 0.69 -9.46
N PRO A 114 19.02 0.88 -10.35
CA PRO A 114 18.75 1.28 -11.73
C PRO A 114 17.84 0.28 -12.44
N VAL A 115 16.91 0.79 -13.23
CA VAL A 115 15.87 0.01 -13.91
C VAL A 115 16.34 -0.34 -15.31
N ASP A 116 16.43 -1.64 -15.64
CA ASP A 116 16.71 -2.07 -17.00
C ASP A 116 15.43 -2.11 -17.83
N VAL A 117 14.35 -2.66 -17.27
CA VAL A 117 13.06 -2.79 -17.92
C VAL A 117 11.95 -2.33 -16.98
N ALA A 118 11.05 -1.47 -17.44
CA ALA A 118 9.76 -1.21 -16.81
C ALA A 118 8.68 -1.97 -17.58
N MET A 119 7.91 -2.81 -16.88
CA MET A 119 6.79 -3.55 -17.45
C MET A 119 5.49 -3.00 -16.87
N VAL A 120 4.70 -2.31 -17.69
CA VAL A 120 3.57 -1.50 -17.23
C VAL A 120 2.29 -1.79 -18.01
N MET A 121 1.14 -1.41 -17.43
CA MET A 121 -0.15 -1.39 -18.10
C MET A 121 -0.64 0.05 -18.20
N VAL A 122 -1.14 0.42 -19.36
CA VAL A 122 -1.59 1.78 -19.66
C VAL A 122 -2.92 1.76 -20.42
N THR A 123 -3.63 2.89 -20.42
CA THR A 123 -4.79 3.10 -21.30
C THR A 123 -4.36 3.19 -22.78
N PRO A 124 -5.26 3.04 -23.75
CA PRO A 124 -5.04 3.53 -25.10
C PRO A 124 -4.65 5.02 -25.08
N PRO A 125 -3.85 5.48 -26.07
CA PRO A 125 -3.45 6.88 -26.15
C PRO A 125 -4.63 7.81 -26.49
N ASP A 126 -4.63 9.00 -25.89
CA ASP A 126 -5.54 10.08 -26.24
C ASP A 126 -5.20 10.73 -27.59
N GLU A 127 -5.91 11.80 -27.94
CA GLU A 127 -5.67 12.58 -29.17
C GLU A 127 -4.26 13.22 -29.25
N ASN A 128 -3.62 13.40 -28.10
CA ASN A 128 -2.28 13.98 -27.99
C ASN A 128 -1.17 12.93 -27.90
N GLY A 129 -1.53 11.65 -27.87
CA GLY A 129 -0.61 10.53 -27.73
C GLY A 129 -0.16 10.31 -26.30
N MET A 130 -0.98 10.71 -25.33
CA MET A 130 -0.74 10.43 -23.92
C MET A 130 -1.53 9.19 -23.50
N CYS A 131 -0.92 8.32 -22.72
CA CYS A 131 -1.54 7.17 -22.06
C CYS A 131 -1.59 7.44 -20.56
N SER A 132 -2.62 6.95 -19.87
CA SER A 132 -2.68 6.97 -18.43
C SER A 132 -2.15 5.65 -17.84
N LEU A 133 -1.37 5.73 -16.77
CA LEU A 133 -0.99 4.58 -15.94
C LEU A 133 -2.19 4.05 -15.11
N GLY A 134 -3.33 4.72 -15.19
CA GLY A 134 -4.58 4.28 -14.59
C GLY A 134 -4.51 4.14 -13.08
N VAL A 135 -4.62 2.90 -12.59
CA VAL A 135 -4.75 2.59 -11.18
C VAL A 135 -3.43 2.46 -10.41
N SER A 136 -2.27 2.55 -11.08
CA SER A 136 -0.95 2.37 -10.46
C SER A 136 0.05 3.40 -10.96
N VAL A 137 0.14 4.52 -10.25
CA VAL A 137 1.04 5.64 -10.60
C VAL A 137 2.27 5.67 -9.68
N ASP A 138 2.09 5.38 -8.44
CA ASP A 138 3.01 5.29 -7.30
C ASP A 138 4.52 5.36 -7.67
N TYR A 139 5.23 4.24 -7.70
CA TYR A 139 6.60 4.14 -8.20
C TYR A 139 6.65 3.86 -9.71
N THR A 140 5.52 3.47 -10.30
CA THR A 140 5.41 3.04 -11.71
C THR A 140 5.80 4.16 -12.66
N LEU A 141 5.37 5.40 -12.39
CA LEU A 141 5.74 6.56 -13.20
C LEU A 141 7.25 6.80 -13.21
N GLU A 142 7.92 6.66 -12.07
CA GLU A 142 9.38 6.83 -12.02
C GLU A 142 10.10 5.64 -12.67
N ALA A 143 9.57 4.42 -12.53
CA ALA A 143 10.11 3.26 -13.24
C ALA A 143 10.12 3.47 -14.76
N VAL A 144 9.02 4.00 -15.33
CA VAL A 144 8.96 4.36 -16.76
C VAL A 144 10.02 5.39 -17.14
N LYS A 145 10.21 6.42 -16.31
CA LYS A 145 11.20 7.49 -16.58
C LYS A 145 12.65 7.03 -16.52
N GLN A 146 12.95 6.07 -15.65
CA GLN A 146 14.33 5.61 -15.39
C GLN A 146 14.70 4.36 -16.19
N ALA A 147 13.74 3.63 -16.74
CA ALA A 147 13.99 2.40 -17.48
C ALA A 147 14.78 2.64 -18.76
N LYS A 148 15.66 1.69 -19.08
CA LYS A 148 16.34 1.63 -20.38
C LYS A 148 15.41 1.10 -21.49
N LEU A 149 14.39 0.33 -21.09
CA LEU A 149 13.38 -0.26 -21.95
C LEU A 149 12.03 -0.25 -21.25
N VAL A 150 11.01 0.25 -21.90
CA VAL A 150 9.61 0.25 -21.39
C VAL A 150 8.76 -0.67 -22.24
N ILE A 151 8.22 -1.73 -21.62
CA ILE A 151 7.28 -2.66 -22.23
C ILE A 151 5.90 -2.36 -21.68
N ALA A 152 4.97 -1.93 -22.52
CA ALA A 152 3.66 -1.49 -22.12
C ALA A 152 2.55 -2.38 -22.68
N GLN A 153 1.70 -2.91 -21.81
CA GLN A 153 0.41 -3.50 -22.16
C GLN A 153 -0.62 -2.37 -22.27
N VAL A 154 -1.12 -2.13 -23.48
CA VAL A 154 -2.20 -1.17 -23.72
C VAL A 154 -3.53 -1.88 -23.52
N ASN A 155 -4.29 -1.45 -22.51
CA ASN A 155 -5.53 -2.10 -22.09
C ASN A 155 -6.69 -1.10 -22.06
N PRO A 156 -7.70 -1.24 -22.94
CA PRO A 156 -8.89 -0.37 -22.93
C PRO A 156 -9.75 -0.45 -21.66
N GLN A 157 -9.56 -1.49 -20.82
CA GLN A 157 -10.27 -1.64 -19.55
C GLN A 157 -9.64 -0.83 -18.40
N MET A 158 -8.41 -0.30 -18.61
CA MET A 158 -7.74 0.56 -17.64
C MET A 158 -8.47 1.90 -17.55
N PRO A 159 -8.88 2.37 -16.35
CA PRO A 159 -9.50 3.68 -16.22
C PRO A 159 -8.50 4.80 -16.51
N TRP A 160 -8.98 5.85 -17.15
CA TRP A 160 -8.20 7.05 -17.37
C TRP A 160 -8.17 7.90 -16.09
N THR A 161 -6.99 8.08 -15.53
CA THR A 161 -6.75 9.00 -14.41
C THR A 161 -5.73 10.04 -14.85
N GLY A 162 -5.85 11.27 -14.41
CA GLY A 162 -4.94 12.33 -14.83
C GLY A 162 -4.93 13.48 -13.82
N PRO A 163 -4.13 14.52 -14.04
CA PRO A 163 -3.09 14.68 -15.09
C PRO A 163 -1.71 14.10 -14.71
N TYR A 164 -1.50 13.63 -13.47
CA TYR A 164 -0.16 13.23 -12.97
C TYR A 164 0.20 11.77 -13.28
N SER A 165 -0.71 11.01 -13.86
CA SER A 165 -0.54 9.61 -14.25
C SER A 165 -0.11 9.41 -15.70
N LEU A 166 0.11 10.49 -16.46
CA LEU A 166 0.26 10.44 -17.90
C LEU A 166 1.70 10.15 -18.32
N VAL A 167 1.84 9.26 -19.30
CA VAL A 167 3.07 8.95 -20.01
C VAL A 167 2.86 9.14 -21.50
N SER A 168 3.87 9.60 -22.22
CA SER A 168 3.78 9.73 -23.68
C SER A 168 3.93 8.36 -24.35
N VAL A 169 3.21 8.14 -25.43
CA VAL A 169 3.47 6.99 -26.33
C VAL A 169 4.96 6.88 -26.69
N LYS A 170 5.66 8.02 -26.80
CA LYS A 170 7.10 8.04 -27.15
C LYS A 170 8.04 7.57 -26.03
N ASP A 171 7.50 7.40 -24.84
CA ASP A 171 8.24 6.83 -23.69
C ASP A 171 8.07 5.30 -23.62
N LEU A 172 7.29 4.71 -24.55
CA LEU A 172 7.01 3.28 -24.62
C LEU A 172 7.78 2.63 -25.75
N ASP A 173 8.75 1.78 -25.46
CA ASP A 173 9.63 1.16 -26.47
C ASP A 173 8.97 -0.06 -27.13
N CYS A 174 8.22 -0.86 -26.37
CA CYS A 174 7.47 -2.01 -26.85
C CYS A 174 5.99 -1.85 -26.48
N ILE A 175 5.13 -1.80 -27.47
CA ILE A 175 3.69 -1.60 -27.28
C ILE A 175 2.96 -2.90 -27.63
N VAL A 176 2.19 -3.43 -26.67
CA VAL A 176 1.42 -4.66 -26.82
C VAL A 176 -0.04 -4.35 -26.52
N GLU A 177 -0.89 -4.41 -27.52
CA GLU A 177 -2.34 -4.27 -27.32
C GLU A 177 -2.92 -5.58 -26.78
N HIS A 178 -3.48 -5.51 -25.58
CA HIS A 178 -4.18 -6.65 -24.98
C HIS A 178 -5.27 -6.17 -24.04
N GLU A 179 -6.51 -6.43 -24.41
CA GLU A 179 -7.68 -6.14 -23.58
C GLU A 179 -7.89 -7.26 -22.55
N ALA A 180 -7.92 -6.88 -21.28
CA ALA A 180 -8.19 -7.79 -20.17
C ALA A 180 -8.90 -7.05 -19.03
N PRO A 181 -9.74 -7.72 -18.23
CA PRO A 181 -10.26 -7.12 -17.00
C PRO A 181 -9.14 -6.70 -16.07
N ILE A 182 -9.28 -5.52 -15.47
CA ILE A 182 -8.37 -5.09 -14.38
C ILE A 182 -8.61 -6.00 -13.17
N ILE A 183 -7.54 -6.36 -12.47
CA ILE A 183 -7.64 -7.16 -11.24
C ILE A 183 -8.56 -6.44 -10.25
N GLU A 184 -9.50 -7.17 -9.68
CA GLU A 184 -10.40 -6.66 -8.65
C GLU A 184 -10.05 -7.21 -7.28
N LEU A 185 -10.08 -6.34 -6.27
CA LEU A 185 -10.02 -6.71 -4.87
C LEU A 185 -11.39 -6.50 -4.24
N LYS A 186 -12.08 -7.61 -3.96
CA LYS A 186 -13.40 -7.55 -3.31
C LYS A 186 -13.28 -7.19 -1.84
N PRO A 187 -14.20 -6.37 -1.30
CA PRO A 187 -14.24 -6.05 0.13
C PRO A 187 -14.31 -7.32 0.97
N PRO A 188 -13.55 -7.42 2.06
CA PRO A 188 -13.60 -8.55 2.96
C PRO A 188 -14.89 -8.54 3.78
N LYS A 189 -15.23 -9.69 4.36
CA LYS A 189 -16.33 -9.79 5.32
C LYS A 189 -15.93 -9.10 6.64
N ILE A 190 -16.77 -8.20 7.12
CA ILE A 190 -16.58 -7.48 8.40
C ILE A 190 -17.28 -8.24 9.51
N GLY A 191 -16.54 -8.66 10.53
CA GLY A 191 -17.06 -9.30 11.73
C GLY A 191 -17.35 -8.32 12.88
N ASP A 192 -17.80 -8.84 14.02
CA ASP A 192 -18.15 -7.99 15.17
C ASP A 192 -16.90 -7.37 15.84
N ILE A 193 -15.77 -8.05 15.81
CA ILE A 193 -14.49 -7.53 16.31
C ILE A 193 -14.07 -6.32 15.47
N GLU A 194 -14.08 -6.45 14.14
CA GLU A 194 -13.73 -5.36 13.24
C GLU A 194 -14.69 -4.17 13.36
N LYS A 195 -15.98 -4.42 13.59
CA LYS A 195 -16.95 -3.34 13.85
C LYS A 195 -16.63 -2.58 15.13
N ALA A 196 -16.34 -3.28 16.23
CA ALA A 196 -15.98 -2.63 17.48
C ALA A 196 -14.70 -1.78 17.33
N ILE A 197 -13.68 -2.30 16.66
CA ILE A 197 -12.46 -1.54 16.33
C ILE A 197 -12.78 -0.34 15.45
N GLY A 198 -13.62 -0.52 14.42
CA GLY A 198 -14.06 0.53 13.50
C GLY A 198 -14.77 1.68 14.21
N GLU A 199 -15.66 1.37 15.16
CA GLU A 199 -16.36 2.35 15.99
C GLU A 199 -15.37 3.16 16.86
N HIS A 200 -14.44 2.49 17.53
CA HIS A 200 -13.42 3.16 18.33
C HIS A 200 -12.51 4.05 17.47
N CYS A 201 -12.07 3.59 16.31
CA CYS A 201 -11.29 4.43 15.40
C CYS A 201 -12.09 5.64 14.91
N ALA A 202 -13.33 5.45 14.51
CA ALA A 202 -14.21 6.53 14.03
C ALA A 202 -14.48 7.60 15.10
N SER A 203 -14.45 7.24 16.39
CA SER A 203 -14.59 8.20 17.49
C SER A 203 -13.45 9.21 17.57
N LEU A 204 -12.27 8.86 17.04
CA LEU A 204 -11.09 9.73 16.99
C LEU A 204 -11.06 10.63 15.74
N VAL A 205 -11.99 10.47 14.81
CA VAL A 205 -12.03 11.23 13.55
C VAL A 205 -12.95 12.44 13.73
N PRO A 206 -12.46 13.69 13.70
CA PRO A 206 -13.30 14.88 13.72
C PRO A 206 -13.94 15.15 12.35
N ASP A 207 -15.00 15.96 12.31
CA ASP A 207 -15.52 16.53 11.06
C ASP A 207 -14.42 17.35 10.37
N GLY A 208 -14.38 17.33 9.05
CA GLY A 208 -13.38 18.02 8.25
C GLY A 208 -11.99 17.37 8.25
N ALA A 209 -11.82 16.20 8.89
CA ALA A 209 -10.55 15.48 8.87
C ALA A 209 -10.14 15.04 7.46
N THR A 210 -8.84 15.05 7.20
CA THR A 210 -8.25 14.42 6.01
C THR A 210 -7.77 13.02 6.39
N LEU A 211 -8.20 12.00 5.65
CA LEU A 211 -8.02 10.60 6.01
C LEU A 211 -6.97 9.91 5.14
N GLN A 212 -6.19 9.05 5.76
CA GLN A 212 -5.50 7.93 5.13
C GLN A 212 -6.05 6.64 5.72
N LEU A 213 -6.45 5.74 4.84
CA LEU A 213 -6.98 4.42 5.17
C LEU A 213 -6.30 3.37 4.30
N GLY A 214 -5.98 2.22 4.89
CA GLY A 214 -5.57 1.03 4.14
C GLY A 214 -6.75 0.27 3.55
N ILE A 215 -6.50 -0.99 3.21
CA ILE A 215 -7.50 -1.97 2.78
C ILE A 215 -7.71 -3.03 3.86
N GLY A 216 -8.83 -3.72 3.80
CA GLY A 216 -9.15 -4.84 4.68
C GLY A 216 -10.32 -4.58 5.61
N ALA A 217 -10.63 -5.56 6.44
CA ALA A 217 -11.86 -5.55 7.25
C ALA A 217 -11.90 -4.39 8.27
N ILE A 218 -10.77 -4.00 8.85
CA ILE A 218 -10.71 -2.88 9.81
C ILE A 218 -10.94 -1.53 9.13
N PRO A 219 -10.20 -1.13 8.07
CA PRO A 219 -10.48 0.11 7.36
C PRO A 219 -11.90 0.20 6.83
N ASP A 220 -12.42 -0.90 6.25
CA ASP A 220 -13.81 -0.93 5.75
C ASP A 220 -14.82 -0.80 6.89
N ALA A 221 -14.54 -1.39 8.08
CA ALA A 221 -15.36 -1.19 9.26
C ALA A 221 -15.35 0.26 9.75
N VAL A 222 -14.18 0.92 9.74
CA VAL A 222 -14.10 2.37 10.08
C VAL A 222 -15.01 3.19 9.19
N LEU A 223 -14.99 2.97 7.87
CA LEU A 223 -15.82 3.69 6.91
C LEU A 223 -17.33 3.55 7.22
N LEU A 224 -17.78 2.39 7.71
CA LEU A 224 -19.18 2.21 8.13
C LEU A 224 -19.63 3.18 9.23
N PHE A 225 -18.74 3.51 10.17
CA PHE A 225 -19.01 4.40 11.31
C PHE A 225 -18.76 5.88 11.01
N LEU A 226 -18.25 6.21 9.80
CA LEU A 226 -18.02 7.61 9.39
C LEU A 226 -19.21 8.25 8.67
N LYS A 227 -20.31 7.52 8.40
CA LYS A 227 -21.46 8.01 7.62
C LYS A 227 -22.14 9.26 8.17
N HIS A 228 -21.99 9.56 9.46
CA HIS A 228 -22.55 10.74 10.11
C HIS A 228 -21.57 11.91 10.21
N LYS A 229 -20.33 11.74 9.78
CA LYS A 229 -19.31 12.81 9.72
C LYS A 229 -19.58 13.75 8.54
N LYS A 230 -18.94 14.91 8.58
CA LYS A 230 -19.11 15.98 7.59
C LYS A 230 -17.78 16.44 7.03
N ASP A 231 -17.80 16.71 5.73
CA ASP A 231 -16.69 17.35 5.01
C ASP A 231 -15.33 16.63 5.17
N LEU A 232 -15.33 15.30 5.23
CA LEU A 232 -14.09 14.53 5.24
C LEU A 232 -13.34 14.69 3.92
N GLY A 233 -12.03 14.50 3.96
CA GLY A 233 -11.16 14.51 2.79
C GLY A 233 -10.28 13.27 2.71
N ILE A 234 -9.71 13.02 1.54
CA ILE A 234 -8.78 11.92 1.27
C ILE A 234 -7.42 12.45 0.81
N HIS A 235 -6.39 12.12 1.55
CA HIS A 235 -4.99 12.13 1.16
C HIS A 235 -4.40 10.83 1.65
N SER A 236 -4.30 9.84 0.79
CA SER A 236 -4.03 8.47 1.16
C SER A 236 -3.14 7.79 0.13
N GLU A 237 -2.38 6.81 0.54
CA GLU A 237 -1.64 5.94 -0.39
C GLU A 237 -2.59 5.31 -1.42
N MET A 238 -3.75 4.85 -0.95
CA MET A 238 -4.79 4.25 -1.77
C MET A 238 -6.18 4.49 -1.15
N PHE A 239 -7.24 4.16 -1.86
CA PHE A 239 -8.57 3.99 -1.29
C PHE A 239 -9.35 2.84 -1.94
N SER A 240 -10.38 2.36 -1.23
CA SER A 240 -11.24 1.24 -1.61
C SER A 240 -12.67 1.70 -1.95
N ASP A 241 -13.53 0.76 -2.36
CA ASP A 241 -14.95 1.02 -2.68
C ASP A 241 -15.72 1.72 -1.56
N GLY A 242 -15.37 1.50 -0.28
CA GLY A 242 -16.04 2.15 0.85
C GLY A 242 -15.86 3.68 0.86
N VAL A 243 -14.76 4.18 0.31
CA VAL A 243 -14.55 5.63 0.13
C VAL A 243 -15.48 6.17 -0.94
N VAL A 244 -15.71 5.42 -2.02
CA VAL A 244 -16.67 5.80 -3.08
C VAL A 244 -18.08 5.95 -2.49
N GLU A 245 -18.52 5.01 -1.63
CA GLU A 245 -19.81 5.10 -0.95
C GLU A 245 -19.99 6.38 -0.13
N LEU A 246 -18.96 6.75 0.64
CA LEU A 246 -18.98 7.98 1.44
C LEU A 246 -18.90 9.25 0.59
N ALA A 247 -18.20 9.21 -0.55
CA ALA A 247 -18.17 10.31 -1.50
C ALA A 247 -19.55 10.54 -2.14
N GLU A 248 -20.18 9.49 -2.65
CA GLU A 248 -21.52 9.54 -3.22
C GLU A 248 -22.59 9.98 -2.20
N ALA A 249 -22.40 9.63 -0.93
CA ALA A 249 -23.27 10.07 0.19
C ALA A 249 -23.00 11.52 0.65
N GLY A 250 -22.01 12.22 0.08
CA GLY A 250 -21.64 13.59 0.43
C GLY A 250 -20.93 13.73 1.79
N VAL A 251 -20.42 12.63 2.34
CA VAL A 251 -19.63 12.63 3.59
C VAL A 251 -18.20 13.04 3.31
N ILE A 252 -17.61 12.51 2.22
CA ILE A 252 -16.29 12.89 1.74
C ILE A 252 -16.47 13.90 0.60
N THR A 253 -16.19 15.15 0.90
CA THR A 253 -16.31 16.28 -0.05
C THR A 253 -14.95 16.83 -0.46
N ASN A 254 -13.90 16.51 0.28
CA ASN A 254 -12.55 17.10 0.19
C ASN A 254 -12.51 18.62 0.38
N ALA A 255 -13.63 19.27 0.68
CA ALA A 255 -13.75 20.72 0.72
C ALA A 255 -12.92 21.37 1.84
N LYS A 256 -12.62 20.64 2.91
CA LYS A 256 -11.85 21.10 4.07
C LYS A 256 -10.38 20.71 4.03
N LYS A 257 -9.92 20.00 3.01
CA LYS A 257 -8.49 19.68 2.86
C LYS A 257 -7.66 20.98 2.79
N THR A 258 -6.50 20.95 3.44
CA THR A 258 -5.54 22.06 3.36
C THR A 258 -4.81 22.07 2.03
N LEU A 259 -4.33 20.89 1.60
CA LEU A 259 -3.76 20.69 0.27
C LEU A 259 -4.83 20.22 -0.71
N HIS A 260 -4.86 20.82 -1.89
CA HIS A 260 -5.75 20.43 -2.99
C HIS A 260 -7.22 20.26 -2.56
N PRO A 261 -7.88 21.32 -2.03
CA PRO A 261 -9.29 21.27 -1.68
C PRO A 261 -10.17 20.77 -2.84
N GLY A 262 -11.12 19.91 -2.54
CA GLY A 262 -12.00 19.28 -3.54
C GLY A 262 -11.39 18.09 -4.28
N LYS A 263 -10.13 17.68 -3.99
CA LYS A 263 -9.46 16.59 -4.68
C LYS A 263 -9.20 15.40 -3.76
N PHE A 264 -9.47 14.19 -4.27
CA PHE A 264 -8.93 12.95 -3.74
C PHE A 264 -7.47 12.83 -4.21
N GLU A 265 -6.53 12.65 -3.31
CA GLU A 265 -5.13 12.42 -3.66
C GLU A 265 -4.71 11.03 -3.22
N VAL A 266 -4.26 10.22 -4.18
CA VAL A 266 -3.81 8.86 -3.95
C VAL A 266 -2.66 8.49 -4.89
N ALA A 267 -1.93 7.41 -4.56
CA ALA A 267 -0.84 6.92 -5.39
C ALA A 267 -1.26 5.72 -6.26
N PHE A 268 -2.14 4.86 -5.74
CA PHE A 268 -2.70 3.73 -6.47
C PHE A 268 -4.09 3.35 -5.95
N LEU A 269 -4.75 2.41 -6.62
CA LEU A 269 -6.12 1.98 -6.30
C LEU A 269 -6.22 0.46 -6.29
N MET A 270 -6.97 -0.06 -5.32
CA MET A 270 -7.35 -1.48 -5.24
C MET A 270 -8.81 -1.56 -4.81
N GLY A 271 -9.65 -2.12 -5.65
CA GLY A 271 -11.08 -2.25 -5.36
C GLY A 271 -11.79 -3.05 -6.44
N THR A 272 -13.08 -2.85 -6.59
CA THR A 272 -13.90 -3.48 -7.61
C THR A 272 -14.07 -2.58 -8.83
N ARG A 273 -14.77 -3.07 -9.83
CA ARG A 273 -15.16 -2.29 -11.02
C ARG A 273 -15.85 -0.97 -10.65
N ARG A 274 -16.62 -0.95 -9.54
CA ARG A 274 -17.27 0.28 -9.05
C ARG A 274 -16.25 1.39 -8.76
N LEU A 275 -15.14 1.04 -8.10
CA LEU A 275 -14.06 2.00 -7.84
C LEU A 275 -13.43 2.49 -9.14
N TYR A 276 -13.18 1.58 -10.09
CA TYR A 276 -12.55 1.93 -11.37
C TYR A 276 -13.47 2.82 -12.23
N ASP A 277 -14.77 2.55 -12.26
CA ASP A 277 -15.75 3.41 -12.92
C ASP A 277 -15.89 4.80 -12.26
N PHE A 278 -15.75 4.88 -10.92
CA PHE A 278 -15.77 6.15 -10.20
C PHE A 278 -14.57 7.04 -10.54
N VAL A 279 -13.39 6.47 -10.73
CA VAL A 279 -12.17 7.24 -11.00
C VAL A 279 -11.95 7.54 -12.48
N ASP A 280 -12.60 6.79 -13.37
CA ASP A 280 -12.42 6.97 -14.81
C ASP A 280 -12.88 8.35 -15.27
N HIS A 281 -11.94 9.13 -15.85
CA HIS A 281 -12.15 10.52 -16.27
C HIS A 281 -12.74 11.45 -15.18
N ASN A 282 -12.58 11.09 -13.90
CA ASN A 282 -13.06 11.92 -12.79
C ASN A 282 -12.04 13.02 -12.45
N PRO A 283 -12.39 14.29 -12.71
CA PRO A 283 -11.46 15.39 -12.48
C PRO A 283 -11.16 15.64 -10.99
N ASP A 284 -11.95 15.11 -10.08
CA ASP A 284 -11.76 15.27 -8.64
C ASP A 284 -10.81 14.22 -8.05
N VAL A 285 -10.41 13.22 -8.82
CA VAL A 285 -9.47 12.18 -8.41
C VAL A 285 -8.10 12.42 -9.04
N GLU A 286 -7.09 12.64 -8.22
CA GLU A 286 -5.71 12.84 -8.65
C GLU A 286 -4.84 11.68 -8.18
N LEU A 287 -4.41 10.83 -9.12
CA LEU A 287 -3.36 9.87 -8.85
C LEU A 287 -2.00 10.52 -9.08
N ARG A 288 -1.17 10.48 -8.06
CA ARG A 288 0.16 11.11 -8.06
C ARG A 288 1.24 10.12 -7.67
N PRO A 289 2.52 10.37 -8.02
CA PRO A 289 3.64 9.55 -7.57
C PRO A 289 3.71 9.45 -6.03
N VAL A 290 4.20 8.31 -5.56
CA VAL A 290 4.24 7.98 -4.12
C VAL A 290 5.21 8.86 -3.33
N ASP A 291 6.27 9.36 -3.94
CA ASP A 291 7.22 10.30 -3.34
C ASP A 291 6.59 11.67 -3.03
N TYR A 292 5.43 11.98 -3.61
CA TYR A 292 4.60 13.10 -3.23
C TYR A 292 3.52 12.68 -2.22
N VAL A 293 2.68 11.69 -2.56
CA VAL A 293 1.51 11.33 -1.75
C VAL A 293 1.91 10.83 -0.36
N ASN A 294 2.92 9.96 -0.30
CA ASN A 294 3.41 9.37 0.94
C ASN A 294 4.51 10.19 1.64
N ASN A 295 4.91 11.32 1.07
CA ASN A 295 5.95 12.13 1.69
C ASN A 295 5.47 12.69 3.03
N PRO A 296 6.11 12.36 4.18
CA PRO A 296 5.66 12.83 5.49
C PRO A 296 5.57 14.35 5.59
N PHE A 297 6.44 15.08 4.89
CA PHE A 297 6.42 16.56 4.88
C PHE A 297 5.24 17.12 4.05
N VAL A 298 4.76 16.40 3.05
CA VAL A 298 3.55 16.76 2.29
C VAL A 298 2.32 16.41 3.12
N ILE A 299 2.26 15.20 3.66
CA ILE A 299 1.14 14.72 4.50
C ILE A 299 0.90 15.68 5.67
N ALA A 300 1.97 16.10 6.36
CA ALA A 300 1.91 17.00 7.51
C ALA A 300 1.31 18.39 7.24
N GLN A 301 1.23 18.80 5.98
CA GLN A 301 0.61 20.07 5.58
C GLN A 301 -0.92 20.03 5.58
N ASN A 302 -1.54 18.84 5.58
CA ASN A 302 -2.98 18.72 5.78
C ASN A 302 -3.31 18.85 7.27
N GLU A 303 -4.05 19.87 7.67
CA GLU A 303 -4.57 19.98 9.04
C GLU A 303 -5.57 18.85 9.34
N ASN A 304 -5.64 18.41 10.58
CA ASN A 304 -6.47 17.29 11.05
C ASN A 304 -6.27 16.01 10.21
N MET A 305 -5.03 15.70 9.87
CA MET A 305 -4.70 14.47 9.18
C MET A 305 -4.85 13.28 10.12
N VAL A 306 -5.68 12.31 9.74
CA VAL A 306 -5.92 11.07 10.50
C VAL A 306 -5.43 9.89 9.68
N SER A 307 -4.39 9.23 10.16
CA SER A 307 -3.90 7.99 9.54
C SER A 307 -4.36 6.76 10.32
N ILE A 308 -4.89 5.76 9.62
CA ILE A 308 -5.40 4.52 10.22
C ILE A 308 -4.75 3.34 9.52
N ASN A 309 -3.92 2.60 10.28
CA ASN A 309 -3.17 1.46 9.80
C ASN A 309 -3.38 0.23 10.70
N SER A 310 -3.20 -0.95 10.12
CA SER A 310 -3.24 -2.20 10.88
C SER A 310 -1.85 -2.63 11.32
N CYS A 311 -1.78 -3.42 12.42
CA CYS A 311 -0.54 -4.00 12.88
C CYS A 311 -0.71 -5.46 13.30
N VAL A 312 0.43 -6.14 13.41
CA VAL A 312 0.50 -7.55 13.82
C VAL A 312 0.57 -7.67 15.34
N GLN A 313 1.46 -6.89 15.98
CA GLN A 313 1.78 -7.02 17.38
C GLN A 313 2.26 -5.69 17.96
N VAL A 314 1.98 -5.41 19.24
CA VAL A 314 2.51 -4.26 19.98
C VAL A 314 3.03 -4.72 21.34
N ASP A 315 4.20 -4.23 21.74
CA ASP A 315 4.72 -4.48 23.08
C ASP A 315 4.26 -3.43 24.10
N LEU A 316 4.47 -3.71 25.40
CA LEU A 316 4.08 -2.80 26.48
C LEU A 316 4.80 -1.44 26.45
N MET A 317 5.80 -1.26 25.59
CA MET A 317 6.49 0.03 25.39
C MET A 317 5.89 0.84 24.24
N GLY A 318 5.01 0.21 23.45
CA GLY A 318 4.41 0.81 22.25
C GLY A 318 5.23 0.63 20.97
N GLN A 319 6.19 -0.30 20.94
CA GLN A 319 6.84 -0.73 19.71
C GLN A 319 5.87 -1.59 18.90
N VAL A 320 5.77 -1.35 17.59
CA VAL A 320 4.79 -2.01 16.72
C VAL A 320 5.51 -2.81 15.64
N ALA A 321 5.16 -4.09 15.55
CA ALA A 321 5.50 -4.94 14.42
C ALA A 321 4.28 -5.06 13.49
N SER A 322 4.48 -4.82 12.18
CA SER A 322 3.43 -4.90 11.16
C SER A 322 3.81 -5.75 9.97
N GLU A 323 5.07 -6.05 9.77
CA GLU A 323 5.59 -6.67 8.55
C GLU A 323 6.21 -8.04 8.75
N SER A 324 6.42 -8.45 10.01
CA SER A 324 6.99 -9.76 10.33
C SER A 324 6.30 -10.41 11.53
N ILE A 325 6.42 -11.75 11.62
CA ILE A 325 6.09 -12.55 12.81
C ILE A 325 7.39 -13.25 13.21
N GLY A 326 7.99 -12.81 14.32
CA GLY A 326 9.36 -13.18 14.61
C GLY A 326 10.27 -12.84 13.42
N PRO A 327 11.18 -13.73 13.02
CA PRO A 327 12.08 -13.49 11.89
C PRO A 327 11.42 -13.67 10.51
N LYS A 328 10.17 -14.13 10.46
CA LYS A 328 9.49 -14.41 9.18
C LYS A 328 8.89 -13.14 8.60
N GLN A 329 9.40 -12.69 7.47
CA GLN A 329 8.81 -11.58 6.71
C GLN A 329 7.46 -12.01 6.11
N ILE A 330 6.39 -11.27 6.36
CA ILE A 330 5.02 -11.57 5.91
C ILE A 330 4.36 -10.45 5.11
N SER A 331 4.95 -9.26 5.17
CA SER A 331 4.43 -8.04 4.56
C SER A 331 5.60 -7.09 4.24
N GLY A 332 5.40 -5.81 4.27
CA GLY A 332 6.37 -4.74 4.20
C GLY A 332 5.85 -3.53 4.98
N VAL A 333 6.68 -2.51 5.15
CA VAL A 333 6.26 -1.28 5.81
C VAL A 333 5.19 -0.54 4.99
N GLY A 334 5.27 -0.63 3.64
CA GLY A 334 4.41 0.17 2.77
C GLY A 334 4.50 1.66 3.12
N GLY A 335 3.36 2.34 3.12
CA GLY A 335 3.25 3.73 3.57
C GLY A 335 2.90 3.92 5.04
N GLN A 336 2.84 2.86 5.85
CA GLN A 336 2.41 2.96 7.24
C GLN A 336 3.20 4.02 8.01
N VAL A 337 4.52 3.95 8.01
CA VAL A 337 5.38 4.89 8.76
C VAL A 337 5.37 6.27 8.14
N ASP A 338 5.25 6.37 6.82
CA ASP A 338 5.11 7.63 6.09
C ASP A 338 3.91 8.43 6.63
N PHE A 339 2.74 7.79 6.68
CA PHE A 339 1.50 8.40 7.15
C PHE A 339 1.44 8.57 8.66
N VAL A 340 1.98 7.64 9.45
CA VAL A 340 2.11 7.79 10.90
C VAL A 340 2.90 9.06 11.24
N ARG A 341 4.04 9.26 10.63
CA ARG A 341 4.89 10.45 10.83
C ARG A 341 4.23 11.71 10.31
N GLY A 342 3.68 11.68 9.10
CA GLY A 342 2.99 12.82 8.52
C GLY A 342 1.78 13.27 9.34
N ALA A 343 0.92 12.33 9.76
CA ALA A 343 -0.25 12.62 10.58
C ALA A 343 0.14 13.14 11.98
N SER A 344 1.15 12.52 12.61
CA SER A 344 1.64 12.97 13.92
C SER A 344 2.28 14.36 13.89
N ALA A 345 2.82 14.79 12.75
CA ALA A 345 3.37 16.13 12.55
C ALA A 345 2.33 17.16 12.08
N SER A 346 1.16 16.72 11.62
CA SER A 346 0.06 17.57 11.18
C SER A 346 -0.56 18.31 12.37
N LYS A 347 -0.94 19.55 12.17
CA LYS A 347 -1.70 20.33 13.18
C LYS A 347 -3.07 19.71 13.39
N GLY A 348 -3.35 19.23 14.61
CA GLY A 348 -4.57 18.50 14.95
C GLY A 348 -4.62 17.07 14.40
N GLY A 349 -3.52 16.59 13.81
CA GLY A 349 -3.47 15.25 13.25
C GLY A 349 -3.23 14.18 14.30
N VAL A 350 -3.61 12.95 13.98
CA VAL A 350 -3.46 11.76 14.81
C VAL A 350 -3.11 10.54 13.98
N SER A 351 -2.31 9.64 14.54
CA SER A 351 -2.04 8.32 13.94
C SER A 351 -2.65 7.21 14.79
N ILE A 352 -3.34 6.29 14.13
CA ILE A 352 -4.06 5.18 14.75
C ILE A 352 -3.51 3.87 14.20
N MET A 353 -3.05 3.00 15.11
CA MET A 353 -2.71 1.61 14.81
C MET A 353 -3.81 0.73 15.38
N ALA A 354 -4.46 -0.06 14.53
CA ALA A 354 -5.62 -0.86 14.91
C ALA A 354 -5.39 -2.35 14.66
N MET A 355 -5.83 -3.20 15.58
CA MET A 355 -5.73 -4.64 15.45
C MET A 355 -6.73 -5.35 16.37
N PRO A 356 -7.21 -6.57 16.02
CA PRO A 356 -7.82 -7.44 17.01
C PRO A 356 -6.85 -7.71 18.16
N SER A 357 -7.33 -7.75 19.40
CA SER A 357 -6.47 -7.97 20.57
C SER A 357 -5.79 -9.34 20.58
N THR A 358 -6.34 -10.29 19.83
CA THR A 358 -5.84 -11.68 19.75
C THR A 358 -5.88 -12.23 18.32
N VAL A 359 -5.14 -13.30 18.13
CA VAL A 359 -5.31 -14.19 16.98
C VAL A 359 -6.29 -15.30 17.39
N LYS A 360 -7.53 -15.24 16.85
CA LYS A 360 -8.60 -16.22 17.09
C LYS A 360 -8.86 -16.54 18.58
N GLY A 361 -8.74 -15.54 19.45
CA GLY A 361 -8.93 -15.69 20.89
C GLY A 361 -7.85 -16.48 21.64
N LYS A 362 -6.76 -16.88 20.98
CA LYS A 362 -5.78 -17.84 21.55
C LYS A 362 -4.39 -17.23 21.81
N ILE A 363 -4.00 -16.21 21.06
CA ILE A 363 -2.67 -15.60 21.13
C ILE A 363 -2.86 -14.10 21.27
N SER A 364 -2.31 -13.51 22.34
CA SER A 364 -2.35 -12.05 22.52
C SER A 364 -1.51 -11.35 21.47
N LYS A 365 -2.01 -10.24 20.95
CA LYS A 365 -1.26 -9.34 20.07
C LYS A 365 -0.69 -8.12 20.81
N ILE A 366 -1.10 -7.94 22.08
CA ILE A 366 -0.45 -7.05 23.03
C ILE A 366 0.44 -7.93 23.91
N VAL A 367 1.74 -7.69 23.87
CA VAL A 367 2.77 -8.58 24.44
C VAL A 367 3.74 -7.83 25.33
N PRO A 368 4.40 -8.49 26.29
CA PRO A 368 5.44 -7.85 27.10
C PRO A 368 6.62 -7.32 26.28
N LEU A 369 7.06 -8.09 25.30
CA LEU A 369 8.13 -7.82 24.34
C LEU A 369 7.67 -8.36 22.98
N LEU A 370 8.04 -7.69 21.90
CA LEU A 370 7.83 -8.24 20.54
C LEU A 370 8.51 -9.61 20.42
N ASP A 371 7.96 -10.47 19.58
CA ASP A 371 8.54 -11.77 19.28
C ASP A 371 10.00 -11.63 18.87
N GLU A 372 10.85 -12.59 19.28
CA GLU A 372 12.27 -12.56 18.95
C GLU A 372 12.48 -12.54 17.44
N GLY A 373 13.27 -11.59 16.96
CA GLY A 373 13.54 -11.37 15.54
C GLY A 373 12.46 -10.59 14.78
N ALA A 374 11.38 -10.15 15.44
CA ALA A 374 10.38 -9.30 14.79
C ALA A 374 10.94 -7.92 14.44
N ALA A 375 10.60 -7.44 13.25
CA ALA A 375 10.92 -6.08 12.84
C ALA A 375 10.07 -5.08 13.61
N VAL A 376 10.71 -4.03 14.17
CA VAL A 376 10.01 -2.86 14.70
C VAL A 376 9.63 -1.98 13.52
N THR A 377 8.45 -2.21 12.96
CA THR A 377 7.96 -1.45 11.80
C THR A 377 7.72 0.00 12.16
N THR A 378 7.03 0.26 13.28
CA THR A 378 6.80 1.61 13.79
C THR A 378 7.41 1.78 15.16
N SER A 379 8.31 2.76 15.28
CA SER A 379 8.97 3.10 16.53
C SER A 379 7.96 3.56 17.60
N ARG A 380 8.20 3.19 18.86
CA ARG A 380 7.41 3.69 20.00
C ARG A 380 7.34 5.22 20.10
N ASN A 381 8.26 5.92 19.47
CA ASN A 381 8.28 7.38 19.44
C ASN A 381 7.28 7.98 18.42
N ASP A 382 6.92 7.19 17.40
CA ASP A 382 6.03 7.61 16.30
C ASP A 382 4.56 7.23 16.57
N VAL A 383 4.27 6.29 17.50
CA VAL A 383 2.91 5.76 17.75
C VAL A 383 2.10 6.68 18.65
N ASP A 384 0.92 7.13 18.19
CA ASP A 384 0.00 7.95 18.98
C ASP A 384 -1.04 7.10 19.70
N TYR A 385 -1.82 6.30 18.97
CA TYR A 385 -2.92 5.48 19.49
C TYR A 385 -2.80 4.03 19.04
N ILE A 386 -3.11 3.11 19.94
CA ILE A 386 -3.42 1.71 19.64
C ILE A 386 -4.90 1.47 19.90
N VAL A 387 -5.57 0.79 18.98
CA VAL A 387 -7.00 0.50 19.08
C VAL A 387 -7.23 -1.00 18.92
N THR A 388 -8.02 -1.56 19.83
CA THR A 388 -8.54 -2.93 19.75
C THR A 388 -10.07 -2.92 19.91
N GLU A 389 -10.70 -4.07 19.84
CA GLU A 389 -12.13 -4.22 20.15
C GLU A 389 -12.51 -3.84 21.58
N TYR A 390 -11.53 -3.74 22.48
CA TYR A 390 -11.74 -3.36 23.90
C TYR A 390 -11.53 -1.87 24.17
N GLY A 391 -11.10 -1.07 23.21
CA GLY A 391 -10.98 0.37 23.38
C GLY A 391 -9.76 1.00 22.73
N VAL A 392 -9.40 2.17 23.23
CA VAL A 392 -8.34 3.06 22.71
C VAL A 392 -7.28 3.29 23.77
N ALA A 393 -6.03 3.02 23.44
CA ALA A 393 -4.87 3.34 24.26
C ALA A 393 -4.09 4.52 23.68
N ALA A 394 -4.06 5.65 24.37
CA ALA A 394 -3.21 6.78 24.04
C ALA A 394 -1.78 6.52 24.52
N LEU A 395 -0.80 6.66 23.63
CA LEU A 395 0.61 6.38 23.94
C LEU A 395 1.52 7.61 23.85
N LYS A 396 1.28 8.50 22.90
CA LYS A 396 2.12 9.68 22.71
C LYS A 396 2.06 10.60 23.92
N GLY A 397 3.22 11.07 24.34
CA GLY A 397 3.33 11.91 25.54
C GLY A 397 3.19 11.17 26.88
N GLN A 398 2.93 9.85 26.87
CA GLN A 398 2.79 9.05 28.08
C GLN A 398 4.13 8.44 28.52
N THR A 399 4.31 8.31 29.83
CA THR A 399 5.44 7.56 30.41
C THR A 399 5.35 6.07 30.03
N LEU A 400 6.46 5.33 30.05
CA LEU A 400 6.45 3.90 29.76
C LEU A 400 5.48 3.11 30.65
N ARG A 401 5.39 3.47 31.93
CA ARG A 401 4.44 2.86 32.86
C ARG A 401 2.99 3.14 32.47
N GLN A 402 2.68 4.37 32.06
CA GLN A 402 1.34 4.73 31.64
C GLN A 402 0.98 4.07 30.30
N ARG A 403 1.92 4.01 29.36
CA ARG A 403 1.74 3.27 28.09
C ARG A 403 1.36 1.81 28.34
N ALA A 404 2.14 1.13 29.20
CA ALA A 404 1.89 -0.26 29.54
C ALA A 404 0.49 -0.45 30.18
N ARG A 405 0.08 0.43 31.09
CA ARG A 405 -1.27 0.41 31.67
C ARG A 405 -2.35 0.59 30.60
N ASN A 406 -2.22 1.61 29.77
CA ASN A 406 -3.19 1.89 28.73
C ASN A 406 -3.34 0.70 27.75
N LEU A 407 -2.23 0.04 27.41
CA LEU A 407 -2.24 -1.15 26.55
C LEU A 407 -2.87 -2.36 27.22
N ILE A 408 -2.62 -2.58 28.50
CA ILE A 408 -3.21 -3.68 29.28
C ILE A 408 -4.74 -3.53 29.35
N GLU A 409 -5.25 -2.31 29.50
CA GLU A 409 -6.70 -2.06 29.55
C GLU A 409 -7.43 -2.44 28.25
N ILE A 410 -6.77 -2.35 27.10
CA ILE A 410 -7.32 -2.72 25.80
C ILE A 410 -6.91 -4.12 25.32
N ALA A 411 -6.16 -4.87 26.12
CA ALA A 411 -5.84 -6.27 25.85
C ALA A 411 -7.08 -7.16 26.09
N HIS A 412 -7.07 -8.34 25.48
CA HIS A 412 -8.11 -9.34 25.75
C HIS A 412 -8.11 -9.71 27.24
N PRO A 413 -9.27 -9.81 27.90
CA PRO A 413 -9.36 -10.05 29.33
C PRO A 413 -8.53 -11.24 29.83
N ASP A 414 -8.51 -12.35 29.09
CA ASP A 414 -7.80 -13.57 29.46
C ASP A 414 -6.29 -13.41 29.58
N PHE A 415 -5.70 -12.36 28.99
CA PHE A 415 -4.25 -12.10 29.00
C PHE A 415 -3.85 -10.95 29.93
N ARG A 416 -4.82 -10.21 30.50
CA ARG A 416 -4.50 -9.03 31.30
C ARG A 416 -3.71 -9.34 32.57
N ASP A 417 -3.99 -10.45 33.25
CA ASP A 417 -3.30 -10.80 34.48
C ASP A 417 -1.84 -11.19 34.24
N GLU A 418 -1.54 -11.87 33.14
CA GLU A 418 -0.17 -12.13 32.72
C GLU A 418 0.57 -10.82 32.39
N LEU A 419 -0.07 -9.93 31.63
CA LEU A 419 0.50 -8.62 31.27
C LEU A 419 0.74 -7.73 32.50
N LYS A 420 -0.15 -7.78 33.51
CA LYS A 420 0.04 -7.07 34.79
C LYS A 420 1.23 -7.63 35.56
N ALA A 421 1.41 -8.94 35.60
CA ALA A 421 2.58 -9.56 36.25
C ALA A 421 3.88 -9.11 35.58
N GLU A 422 3.92 -9.08 34.24
CA GLU A 422 5.09 -8.56 33.51
C GLU A 422 5.31 -7.05 33.70
N TYR A 423 4.23 -6.27 33.84
CA TYR A 423 4.31 -4.86 34.23
C TYR A 423 4.98 -4.69 35.59
N GLU A 424 4.52 -5.42 36.63
CA GLU A 424 5.06 -5.34 37.97
C GLU A 424 6.54 -5.73 38.04
N LYS A 425 6.90 -6.80 37.34
CA LYS A 425 8.30 -7.25 37.20
C LYS A 425 9.17 -6.18 36.54
N ARG A 426 8.69 -5.58 35.43
CA ARG A 426 9.46 -4.60 34.66
C ARG A 426 9.65 -3.28 35.39
N PHE A 427 8.62 -2.79 36.04
CA PHE A 427 8.61 -1.45 36.62
C PHE A 427 8.86 -1.44 38.12
N HIS A 428 9.06 -2.62 38.77
CA HIS A 428 9.31 -2.79 40.19
C HIS A 428 8.25 -2.08 41.07
N CYS A 429 6.99 -2.13 40.61
CA CYS A 429 5.84 -1.54 41.34
C CYS A 429 4.56 -2.34 41.03
N LYS A 430 3.58 -2.27 41.93
CA LYS A 430 2.28 -2.86 41.71
C LYS A 430 1.52 -2.16 40.59
N TYR A 431 0.73 -2.96 39.84
CA TYR A 431 -0.14 -2.47 38.78
C TYR A 431 -1.20 -1.50 39.29
#